data_ab1798b067e2ce9303f9bc6ef545a196
#
_entry.id   ab1798b067e2ce9303f9bc6ef545a196
#
_cell.length_a   1.000
_cell.length_b   1.000
_cell.length_c   1.000
_cell.angle_alpha   90.00
_cell.angle_beta   90.00
_cell.angle_gamma   90.00
#
_symmetry.space_group_name_H-M   'P 1'
#
loop_
_entity.id
_entity.type
_entity.pdbx_description
1 polymer ?
#
loop_
_entity_poly.entity_id
_entity_poly.type
_entity_poly.pdbx_seq_one_letter_code
_entity_poly.pdbx_strand_id
1 'polypeptide(L)'
;MIKNILYFGNKLAGHGINPTTIDLLGVILQQDFNVVSCSDKLNKCYRLFDMIKTFFIHRKKVDIILIDTYSTSNFWYALIIAKLAQLFKIPYIPILHGGGLPKRLKKNRRLCKDLFGHSVVNVSPSAYLYKIFRDYGYSNICIIHNPIDERLYVPLRRTEPCCPKLLWVRCFLQQYNPQMAIKVLSLIKKKYPQASLCMVGGFVDGSFSECKQLAQNLGVEQNVTFTGKLIKKDWIDKSKECNIFINTTTVDNAPLSVVEAMALGLPVISTNVGGMPYLINNHFNGILVDNNNVEQMADAILNIMGNKDLYDSLSRKSIESGSRYFSSNVLSAWKDLFDKISHNE
;
A
#
# COMPACT_ATOMS: atom_id res chain seq x y z
N MET A 1 -3.62 31.00 -0.66
CA MET A 1 -2.62 30.01 -1.08
C MET A 1 -2.10 29.26 0.15
N ILE A 2 -2.25 27.95 0.21
CA ILE A 2 -1.82 27.08 1.34
C ILE A 2 -0.31 27.08 1.41
N LYS A 3 0.25 27.38 2.60
CA LYS A 3 1.69 27.35 2.88
C LYS A 3 2.04 26.53 4.13
N ASN A 4 1.18 26.56 5.15
CA ASN A 4 1.41 25.97 6.46
C ASN A 4 0.48 24.78 6.66
N ILE A 5 1.03 23.59 6.75
CA ILE A 5 0.30 22.31 6.88
C ILE A 5 0.57 21.72 8.25
N LEU A 6 -0.48 21.33 8.96
CA LEU A 6 -0.38 20.55 10.17
C LEU A 6 -0.83 19.11 9.88
N TYR A 7 0.08 18.14 9.98
CA TYR A 7 -0.17 16.77 9.58
C TYR A 7 -0.21 15.83 10.79
N PHE A 8 -1.37 15.24 11.05
CA PHE A 8 -1.57 14.29 12.15
C PHE A 8 -1.61 12.84 11.67
N GLY A 9 -0.80 12.01 12.29
CA GLY A 9 -0.71 10.58 12.00
C GLY A 9 0.23 9.86 12.96
N ASN A 10 0.55 8.60 12.65
CA ASN A 10 1.46 7.78 13.45
C ASN A 10 2.90 7.89 12.89
N LYS A 11 3.66 8.88 13.32
CA LYS A 11 5.07 9.10 12.91
C LYS A 11 6.01 8.23 13.75
N LEU A 12 6.02 6.92 13.50
CA LEU A 12 6.70 5.95 14.36
C LEU A 12 7.97 5.32 13.77
N ALA A 13 8.40 5.73 12.59
CA ALA A 13 9.61 5.18 11.93
C ALA A 13 10.87 5.31 12.81
N GLY A 14 11.01 6.39 13.58
CA GLY A 14 12.13 6.61 14.50
C GLY A 14 12.24 5.58 15.63
N HIS A 15 11.21 4.76 15.87
CA HIS A 15 11.18 3.68 16.86
C HIS A 15 11.37 2.28 16.24
N GLY A 16 11.93 2.16 15.04
CA GLY A 16 12.14 0.88 14.36
C GLY A 16 10.85 0.24 13.81
N ILE A 17 9.74 1.00 13.80
CA ILE A 17 8.48 0.59 13.17
C ILE A 17 8.56 0.96 11.68
N ASN A 18 7.96 0.13 10.83
CA ASN A 18 7.92 0.44 9.39
C ASN A 18 7.33 1.83 9.14
N PRO A 19 7.93 2.66 8.27
CA PRO A 19 7.41 3.97 7.93
C PRO A 19 5.95 3.89 7.48
N THR A 20 5.14 4.83 7.96
CA THR A 20 3.75 5.02 7.54
C THR A 20 3.64 6.17 6.55
N THR A 21 2.44 6.48 6.09
CA THR A 21 2.24 7.56 5.10
C THR A 21 2.76 8.90 5.59
N ILE A 22 2.54 9.26 6.85
CA ILE A 22 3.03 10.54 7.41
C ILE A 22 4.56 10.64 7.39
N ASP A 23 5.28 9.51 7.55
CA ASP A 23 6.75 9.51 7.53
C ASP A 23 7.30 9.83 6.13
N LEU A 24 6.59 9.40 5.07
CA LEU A 24 6.99 9.62 3.67
C LEU A 24 6.38 10.91 3.10
N LEU A 25 5.07 11.02 3.14
CA LEU A 25 4.34 12.16 2.57
C LEU A 25 4.70 13.47 3.28
N GLY A 26 4.88 13.43 4.62
CA GLY A 26 5.29 14.60 5.37
C GLY A 26 6.62 15.19 4.88
N VAL A 27 7.61 14.33 4.59
CA VAL A 27 8.90 14.74 4.04
C VAL A 27 8.78 15.26 2.61
N ILE A 28 7.94 14.61 1.78
CA ILE A 28 7.72 15.03 0.39
C ILE A 28 7.07 16.41 0.35
N LEU A 29 6.04 16.65 1.14
CA LEU A 29 5.36 17.94 1.20
C LEU A 29 6.26 19.06 1.75
N GLN A 30 7.27 18.77 2.58
CA GLN A 30 8.24 19.76 3.07
C GLN A 30 9.11 20.38 1.97
N GLN A 31 9.12 19.82 0.76
CA GLN A 31 9.84 20.43 -0.37
C GLN A 31 9.22 21.77 -0.80
N ASP A 32 7.90 21.93 -0.66
CA ASP A 32 7.17 23.12 -1.13
C ASP A 32 6.33 23.82 -0.04
N PHE A 33 6.14 23.18 1.12
CA PHE A 33 5.25 23.64 2.18
C PHE A 33 5.92 23.59 3.56
N ASN A 34 5.48 24.44 4.48
CA ASN A 34 5.85 24.35 5.89
C ASN A 34 5.01 23.28 6.58
N VAL A 35 5.55 22.10 6.79
CA VAL A 35 4.81 20.94 7.34
C VAL A 35 5.27 20.64 8.75
N VAL A 36 4.33 20.68 9.70
CA VAL A 36 4.51 20.18 11.06
C VAL A 36 3.81 18.85 11.19
N SER A 37 4.58 17.76 11.33
CA SER A 37 4.05 16.38 11.45
C SER A 37 4.02 15.91 12.91
N CYS A 38 2.91 15.37 13.39
CA CYS A 38 2.65 14.87 14.74
C CYS A 38 1.78 13.59 14.69
N SER A 39 2.02 12.52 15.49
CA SER A 39 2.86 12.42 16.68
C SER A 39 3.79 11.20 16.59
N ASP A 40 4.95 11.29 17.26
CA ASP A 40 5.96 10.22 17.38
C ASP A 40 5.83 9.37 18.67
N LYS A 41 4.85 9.64 19.50
CA LYS A 41 4.68 8.97 20.81
C LYS A 41 4.17 7.53 20.64
N LEU A 42 4.86 6.55 21.25
CA LEU A 42 4.47 5.13 21.23
C LEU A 42 3.18 4.88 22.00
N ASN A 43 3.06 5.44 23.20
CA ASN A 43 1.85 5.30 24.03
C ASN A 43 0.67 6.04 23.41
N LYS A 44 -0.46 5.36 23.29
CA LYS A 44 -1.67 5.88 22.62
C LYS A 44 -2.26 7.12 23.29
N CYS A 45 -2.28 7.19 24.63
CA CYS A 45 -2.80 8.32 25.38
C CYS A 45 -1.89 9.54 25.23
N TYR A 46 -0.59 9.35 25.39
CA TYR A 46 0.39 10.43 25.19
C TYR A 46 0.40 10.91 23.74
N ARG A 47 0.16 10.03 22.77
CA ARG A 47 0.02 10.41 21.36
C ARG A 47 -1.15 11.33 21.13
N LEU A 48 -2.33 11.00 21.67
CA LEU A 48 -3.50 11.88 21.56
C LEU A 48 -3.26 13.23 22.25
N PHE A 49 -2.68 13.22 23.44
CA PHE A 49 -2.35 14.46 24.15
C PHE A 49 -1.38 15.34 23.35
N ASP A 50 -0.34 14.74 22.78
CA ASP A 50 0.64 15.43 21.93
C ASP A 50 -0.01 16.02 20.66
N MET A 51 -0.93 15.28 20.01
CA MET A 51 -1.70 15.79 18.88
C MET A 51 -2.57 17.01 19.28
N ILE A 52 -3.28 16.93 20.39
CA ILE A 52 -4.11 18.04 20.90
C ILE A 52 -3.23 19.25 21.25
N LYS A 53 -2.12 19.04 21.97
CA LYS A 53 -1.17 20.10 22.32
C LYS A 53 -0.63 20.79 21.05
N THR A 54 -0.18 20.00 20.07
CA THR A 54 0.36 20.52 18.80
C THR A 54 -0.70 21.29 18.02
N PHE A 55 -1.95 20.82 18.01
CA PHE A 55 -3.08 21.56 17.42
C PHE A 55 -3.20 22.97 18.03
N PHE A 56 -3.27 23.10 19.36
CA PHE A 56 -3.42 24.39 20.02
C PHE A 56 -2.23 25.33 19.81
N ILE A 57 -1.01 24.81 19.73
CA ILE A 57 0.21 25.59 19.45
C ILE A 57 0.14 26.22 18.04
N HIS A 58 -0.29 25.42 17.04
CA HIS A 58 -0.19 25.83 15.63
C HIS A 58 -1.49 26.38 15.03
N ARG A 59 -2.65 26.24 15.67
CA ARG A 59 -3.99 26.55 15.13
C ARG A 59 -4.18 27.97 14.56
N LYS A 60 -3.37 28.94 14.99
CA LYS A 60 -3.46 30.34 14.50
C LYS A 60 -2.63 30.60 13.24
N LYS A 61 -1.74 29.67 12.87
CA LYS A 61 -0.79 29.83 11.75
C LYS A 61 -0.98 28.78 10.65
N VAL A 62 -1.81 27.76 10.90
CA VAL A 62 -2.04 26.67 9.95
C VAL A 62 -3.10 27.05 8.92
N ASP A 63 -2.85 26.76 7.66
CA ASP A 63 -3.81 26.98 6.58
C ASP A 63 -4.70 25.76 6.39
N ILE A 64 -4.14 24.53 6.55
CA ILE A 64 -4.89 23.28 6.37
C ILE A 64 -4.33 22.16 7.26
N ILE A 65 -5.20 21.25 7.67
CA ILE A 65 -4.85 20.08 8.49
C ILE A 65 -4.99 18.80 7.65
N LEU A 66 -3.96 17.96 7.62
CA LEU A 66 -4.02 16.60 7.09
C LEU A 66 -4.17 15.61 8.25
N ILE A 67 -5.00 14.57 8.08
CA ILE A 67 -5.30 13.61 9.15
C ILE A 67 -5.26 12.19 8.61
N ASP A 68 -4.23 11.41 8.96
CA ASP A 68 -4.22 9.97 8.68
C ASP A 68 -5.37 9.27 9.38
N THR A 69 -6.26 8.65 8.63
CA THR A 69 -7.50 8.08 9.15
C THR A 69 -7.57 6.57 8.91
N TYR A 70 -7.50 5.81 10.01
CA TYR A 70 -7.58 4.35 10.02
C TYR A 70 -8.89 3.86 10.66
N SER A 71 -9.26 2.61 10.43
CA SER A 71 -10.45 1.99 11.04
C SER A 71 -10.26 1.54 12.50
N THR A 72 -9.02 1.52 13.00
CA THR A 72 -8.63 1.06 14.34
C THR A 72 -8.84 2.14 15.42
N SER A 73 -8.14 2.05 16.54
CA SER A 73 -8.13 3.09 17.60
C SER A 73 -7.73 4.47 17.06
N ASN A 74 -6.97 4.53 15.97
CA ASN A 74 -6.56 5.78 15.33
C ASN A 74 -7.74 6.56 14.71
N PHE A 75 -8.89 5.92 14.47
CA PHE A 75 -10.12 6.61 14.08
C PHE A 75 -10.54 7.69 15.10
N TRP A 76 -10.34 7.41 16.37
CA TRP A 76 -10.70 8.36 17.43
C TRP A 76 -9.79 9.58 17.44
N TYR A 77 -8.49 9.41 17.10
CA TYR A 77 -7.59 10.55 16.93
C TYR A 77 -8.06 11.46 15.78
N ALA A 78 -8.37 10.84 14.64
CA ALA A 78 -8.87 11.58 13.49
C ALA A 78 -10.17 12.31 13.79
N LEU A 79 -11.12 11.66 14.48
CA LEU A 79 -12.39 12.28 14.86
C LEU A 79 -12.19 13.46 15.82
N ILE A 80 -11.33 13.33 16.83
CA ILE A 80 -11.07 14.40 17.81
C ILE A 80 -10.42 15.60 17.13
N ILE A 81 -9.38 15.37 16.31
CA ILE A 81 -8.70 16.45 15.58
C ILE A 81 -9.65 17.11 14.57
N ALA A 82 -10.47 16.35 13.86
CA ALA A 82 -11.49 16.91 12.96
C ALA A 82 -12.53 17.77 13.71
N LYS A 83 -12.97 17.34 14.88
CA LYS A 83 -13.88 18.14 15.74
C LYS A 83 -13.24 19.43 16.21
N LEU A 84 -11.96 19.40 16.59
CA LEU A 84 -11.22 20.62 16.92
C LEU A 84 -11.09 21.53 15.69
N ALA A 85 -10.75 20.97 14.53
CA ALA A 85 -10.68 21.73 13.28
C ALA A 85 -12.01 22.42 12.94
N GLN A 86 -13.13 21.71 13.06
CA GLN A 86 -14.47 22.27 12.87
C GLN A 86 -14.78 23.41 13.87
N LEU A 87 -14.46 23.20 15.16
CA LEU A 87 -14.69 24.20 16.21
C LEU A 87 -13.93 25.51 15.94
N PHE A 88 -12.69 25.39 15.45
CA PHE A 88 -11.83 26.55 15.15
C PHE A 88 -11.90 27.01 13.68
N LYS A 89 -12.82 26.42 12.89
CA LYS A 89 -13.04 26.74 11.47
C LYS A 89 -11.77 26.62 10.62
N ILE A 90 -10.93 25.62 10.91
CA ILE A 90 -9.72 25.31 10.14
C ILE A 90 -10.06 24.20 9.13
N PRO A 91 -9.78 24.37 7.83
CA PRO A 91 -10.02 23.33 6.83
C PRO A 91 -9.18 22.09 7.10
N TYR A 92 -9.75 20.90 6.86
CA TYR A 92 -9.03 19.64 7.07
C TYR A 92 -9.34 18.60 6.01
N ILE A 93 -8.38 17.72 5.80
CA ILE A 93 -8.39 16.63 4.80
C ILE A 93 -8.09 15.30 5.52
N PRO A 94 -9.05 14.39 5.67
CA PRO A 94 -8.79 13.01 6.05
C PRO A 94 -8.09 12.25 4.91
N ILE A 95 -6.98 11.58 5.22
CA ILE A 95 -6.30 10.64 4.32
C ILE A 95 -6.72 9.23 4.74
N LEU A 96 -7.35 8.49 3.82
CA LEU A 96 -8.01 7.22 4.13
C LEU A 96 -7.04 6.05 4.09
N HIS A 97 -6.90 5.31 5.21
CA HIS A 97 -5.99 4.18 5.30
C HIS A 97 -6.68 2.88 5.74
N GLY A 98 -6.23 1.77 5.15
CA GLY A 98 -6.58 0.41 5.54
C GLY A 98 -7.94 -0.08 5.04
N GLY A 99 -8.01 -1.39 4.80
CA GLY A 99 -9.20 -2.08 4.28
C GLY A 99 -10.38 -2.20 5.25
N GLY A 100 -10.23 -1.77 6.51
CA GLY A 100 -11.29 -1.84 7.53
C GLY A 100 -12.24 -0.65 7.58
N LEU A 101 -11.97 0.46 6.84
CA LEU A 101 -12.84 1.64 6.81
C LEU A 101 -14.27 1.34 6.32
N PRO A 102 -14.52 0.45 5.35
CA PRO A 102 -15.89 0.09 4.95
C PRO A 102 -16.73 -0.46 6.10
N LYS A 103 -16.13 -1.29 6.96
CA LYS A 103 -16.81 -1.80 8.17
C LYS A 103 -17.14 -0.65 9.16
N ARG A 104 -16.26 0.35 9.25
CA ARG A 104 -16.47 1.54 10.08
C ARG A 104 -17.61 2.41 9.54
N LEU A 105 -17.66 2.65 8.24
CA LEU A 105 -18.74 3.38 7.57
C LEU A 105 -20.10 2.73 7.84
N LYS A 106 -20.18 1.40 7.78
CA LYS A 106 -21.41 0.66 8.07
C LYS A 106 -21.82 0.76 9.54
N LYS A 107 -20.85 0.59 10.48
CA LYS A 107 -21.12 0.50 11.94
C LYS A 107 -21.33 1.86 12.61
N ASN A 108 -20.60 2.90 12.20
CA ASN A 108 -20.52 4.19 12.89
C ASN A 108 -20.94 5.36 11.99
N ARG A 109 -22.07 5.27 11.30
CA ARG A 109 -22.51 6.23 10.25
C ARG A 109 -22.46 7.68 10.71
N ARG A 110 -22.97 8.00 11.92
CA ARG A 110 -22.99 9.38 12.45
C ARG A 110 -21.58 9.95 12.63
N LEU A 111 -20.68 9.19 13.27
CA LEU A 111 -19.30 9.61 13.51
C LEU A 111 -18.52 9.75 12.19
N CYS A 112 -18.77 8.86 11.23
CA CYS A 112 -18.18 8.95 9.90
C CYS A 112 -18.69 10.19 9.14
N LYS A 113 -19.99 10.51 9.24
CA LYS A 113 -20.56 11.74 8.68
C LYS A 113 -19.93 12.97 9.29
N ASP A 114 -19.73 12.99 10.60
CA ASP A 114 -19.06 14.09 11.30
C ASP A 114 -17.60 14.28 10.82
N LEU A 115 -16.86 13.18 10.64
CA LEU A 115 -15.46 13.24 10.23
C LEU A 115 -15.29 13.55 8.73
N PHE A 116 -16.00 12.81 7.87
CA PHE A 116 -15.78 12.85 6.42
C PHE A 116 -16.68 13.83 5.69
N GLY A 117 -17.88 14.10 6.23
CA GLY A 117 -18.85 14.98 5.57
C GLY A 117 -18.54 16.47 5.72
N HIS A 118 -17.81 16.87 6.78
CA HIS A 118 -17.41 18.26 7.02
C HIS A 118 -15.98 18.56 6.57
N SER A 119 -15.25 17.58 6.03
CA SER A 119 -13.92 17.82 5.45
C SER A 119 -14.02 18.58 4.13
N VAL A 120 -12.99 19.37 3.80
CA VAL A 120 -12.90 20.02 2.49
C VAL A 120 -12.95 18.96 1.40
N VAL A 121 -12.11 17.93 1.55
CA VAL A 121 -12.08 16.76 0.69
C VAL A 121 -11.52 15.57 1.47
N ASN A 122 -11.95 14.37 1.14
CA ASN A 122 -11.34 13.12 1.62
C ASN A 122 -10.35 12.62 0.57
N VAL A 123 -9.12 12.32 0.96
CA VAL A 123 -8.12 11.77 0.04
C VAL A 123 -8.05 10.26 0.19
N SER A 124 -8.35 9.55 -0.87
CA SER A 124 -8.24 8.10 -0.94
C SER A 124 -6.95 7.68 -1.66
N PRO A 125 -6.10 6.81 -1.08
CA PRO A 125 -4.93 6.29 -1.76
C PRO A 125 -5.25 5.22 -2.81
N SER A 126 -6.51 4.77 -2.90
CA SER A 126 -6.94 3.72 -3.81
C SER A 126 -8.32 3.99 -4.41
N ALA A 127 -8.51 3.55 -5.65
CA ALA A 127 -9.82 3.60 -6.30
C ALA A 127 -10.85 2.69 -5.59
N TYR A 128 -10.42 1.65 -4.87
CA TYR A 128 -11.28 0.80 -4.05
C TYR A 128 -11.98 1.58 -2.94
N LEU A 129 -11.24 2.29 -2.08
CA LEU A 129 -11.84 3.11 -1.02
C LEU A 129 -12.61 4.31 -1.61
N TYR A 130 -12.10 4.92 -2.68
CA TYR A 130 -12.82 5.98 -3.40
C TYR A 130 -14.21 5.53 -3.80
N LYS A 131 -14.33 4.37 -4.49
CA LYS A 131 -15.63 3.82 -4.90
C LYS A 131 -16.55 3.58 -3.70
N ILE A 132 -16.04 2.94 -2.64
CA ILE A 132 -16.83 2.68 -1.44
C ILE A 132 -17.34 3.97 -0.81
N PHE A 133 -16.52 5.00 -0.67
CA PHE A 133 -16.96 6.27 -0.11
C PHE A 133 -18.02 6.94 -0.99
N ARG A 134 -17.85 6.88 -2.32
CA ARG A 134 -18.86 7.35 -3.29
C ARG A 134 -20.19 6.60 -3.11
N ASP A 135 -20.15 5.29 -2.96
CA ASP A 135 -21.33 4.45 -2.76
C ASP A 135 -22.05 4.75 -1.41
N TYR A 136 -21.29 5.25 -0.41
CA TYR A 136 -21.84 5.75 0.86
C TYR A 136 -22.31 7.21 0.82
N GLY A 137 -22.24 7.88 -0.35
CA GLY A 137 -22.78 9.23 -0.58
C GLY A 137 -21.79 10.38 -0.33
N TYR A 138 -20.49 10.10 -0.14
CA TYR A 138 -19.47 11.15 -0.03
C TYR A 138 -19.08 11.65 -1.41
N SER A 139 -19.49 12.86 -1.78
CA SER A 139 -19.10 13.52 -3.03
C SER A 139 -17.75 14.22 -2.94
N ASN A 140 -17.36 14.68 -1.73
CA ASN A 140 -16.11 15.36 -1.41
C ASN A 140 -14.96 14.36 -1.26
N ILE A 141 -14.57 13.65 -2.30
CA ILE A 141 -13.48 12.67 -2.30
C ILE A 141 -12.69 12.70 -3.60
N CYS A 142 -11.38 12.57 -3.51
CA CYS A 142 -10.47 12.40 -4.65
C CYS A 142 -9.46 11.27 -4.41
N ILE A 143 -8.72 10.90 -5.46
CA ILE A 143 -7.66 9.89 -5.38
C ILE A 143 -6.32 10.60 -5.43
N ILE A 144 -5.49 10.42 -4.39
CA ILE A 144 -4.05 10.69 -4.41
C ILE A 144 -3.36 9.50 -3.75
N HIS A 145 -2.46 8.86 -4.48
CA HIS A 145 -1.82 7.63 -4.05
C HIS A 145 -0.82 7.85 -2.90
N ASN A 146 -0.55 6.80 -2.11
CA ASN A 146 0.56 6.81 -1.17
C ASN A 146 1.88 6.82 -1.93
N PRO A 147 2.84 7.69 -1.57
CA PRO A 147 4.09 7.81 -2.31
C PRO A 147 5.04 6.63 -2.09
N ILE A 148 5.84 6.33 -3.11
CA ILE A 148 7.07 5.55 -3.01
C ILE A 148 8.24 6.40 -3.51
N ASP A 149 9.43 6.21 -2.92
CA ASP A 149 10.63 6.97 -3.29
C ASP A 149 11.21 6.42 -4.61
N GLU A 150 10.99 7.12 -5.71
CA GLU A 150 11.43 6.71 -7.05
C GLU A 150 12.93 6.39 -7.15
N ARG A 151 13.76 6.98 -6.30
CA ARG A 151 15.23 6.73 -6.29
C ARG A 151 15.57 5.29 -5.91
N LEU A 152 14.67 4.60 -5.22
CA LEU A 152 14.84 3.22 -4.80
C LEU A 152 14.35 2.21 -5.85
N TYR A 153 13.38 2.59 -6.68
CA TYR A 153 12.67 1.68 -7.59
C TYR A 153 13.11 1.89 -9.04
N VAL A 154 14.39 1.62 -9.31
CA VAL A 154 14.93 1.68 -10.67
C VAL A 154 14.56 0.39 -11.40
N PRO A 155 13.77 0.46 -12.50
CA PRO A 155 13.39 -0.73 -13.25
C PRO A 155 14.62 -1.46 -13.81
N LEU A 156 14.64 -2.76 -13.63
CA LEU A 156 15.67 -3.60 -14.27
C LEU A 156 15.14 -4.11 -15.61
N ARG A 157 15.91 -3.89 -16.67
CA ARG A 157 15.68 -4.59 -17.92
C ARG A 157 16.06 -6.06 -17.73
N ARG A 158 15.06 -6.91 -17.56
CA ARG A 158 15.27 -8.35 -17.43
C ARG A 158 15.39 -8.95 -18.81
N THR A 159 16.46 -9.73 -19.01
CA THR A 159 16.58 -10.60 -20.19
C THR A 159 15.52 -11.70 -20.09
N GLU A 160 15.18 -12.30 -21.23
CA GLU A 160 14.22 -13.41 -21.30
C GLU A 160 14.50 -14.46 -20.21
N PRO A 161 13.57 -14.67 -19.28
CA PRO A 161 13.83 -15.60 -18.19
C PRO A 161 13.73 -17.05 -18.67
N CYS A 162 14.80 -17.80 -18.51
CA CYS A 162 14.82 -19.22 -18.82
C CYS A 162 14.06 -20.08 -17.79
N CYS A 163 13.78 -19.54 -16.61
CA CYS A 163 13.16 -20.24 -15.49
C CYS A 163 12.39 -19.27 -14.58
N PRO A 164 11.21 -19.65 -14.05
CA PRO A 164 10.47 -18.85 -13.08
C PRO A 164 11.25 -18.66 -11.78
N LYS A 165 11.54 -17.41 -11.43
CA LYS A 165 12.08 -17.01 -10.12
C LYS A 165 11.07 -16.07 -9.46
N LEU A 166 10.26 -16.66 -8.59
CA LEU A 166 9.14 -15.97 -7.99
C LEU A 166 9.57 -15.13 -6.78
N LEU A 167 8.94 -13.96 -6.62
CA LEU A 167 9.06 -13.11 -5.45
C LEU A 167 7.70 -12.97 -4.79
N TRP A 168 7.65 -13.17 -3.48
CA TRP A 168 6.51 -12.91 -2.62
C TRP A 168 6.95 -12.02 -1.45
N VAL A 169 6.31 -10.86 -1.24
CA VAL A 169 6.71 -9.88 -0.22
C VAL A 169 5.53 -9.49 0.64
N ARG A 170 5.37 -10.15 1.79
CA ARG A 170 4.36 -9.91 2.83
C ARG A 170 4.82 -10.48 4.16
N CYS A 171 4.27 -10.02 5.29
CA CYS A 171 4.44 -10.77 6.54
C CYS A 171 3.69 -12.11 6.46
N PHE A 172 4.21 -13.12 7.15
CA PHE A 172 3.55 -14.43 7.28
C PHE A 172 2.37 -14.28 8.21
N LEU A 173 1.19 -14.21 7.60
CA LEU A 173 -0.11 -14.06 8.23
C LEU A 173 -1.15 -14.77 7.36
N GLN A 174 -2.08 -15.50 7.95
CA GLN A 174 -3.09 -16.31 7.23
C GLN A 174 -3.85 -15.53 6.15
N GLN A 175 -4.18 -14.27 6.41
CA GLN A 175 -4.88 -13.43 5.43
C GLN A 175 -4.09 -13.18 4.13
N TYR A 176 -2.77 -13.33 4.14
CA TYR A 176 -1.91 -13.19 2.95
C TYR A 176 -1.65 -14.52 2.24
N ASN A 177 -2.17 -15.62 2.79
CA ASN A 177 -2.15 -16.97 2.21
C ASN A 177 -0.78 -17.40 1.66
N PRO A 178 0.28 -17.37 2.49
CA PRO A 178 1.62 -17.71 2.03
C PRO A 178 1.74 -19.17 1.56
N GLN A 179 0.89 -20.08 2.06
CA GLN A 179 0.86 -21.49 1.65
C GLN A 179 0.49 -21.65 0.17
N MET A 180 -0.35 -20.77 -0.38
CA MET A 180 -0.69 -20.77 -1.81
C MET A 180 0.56 -20.59 -2.68
N ALA A 181 1.49 -19.72 -2.29
CA ALA A 181 2.74 -19.50 -3.03
C ALA A 181 3.60 -20.78 -3.10
N ILE A 182 3.67 -21.55 -2.00
CA ILE A 182 4.38 -22.85 -1.96
C ILE A 182 3.72 -23.87 -2.89
N LYS A 183 2.37 -23.96 -2.86
CA LYS A 183 1.61 -24.87 -3.73
C LYS A 183 1.83 -24.51 -5.21
N VAL A 184 1.78 -23.23 -5.55
CA VAL A 184 2.06 -22.74 -6.91
C VAL A 184 3.47 -23.15 -7.36
N LEU A 185 4.49 -22.97 -6.52
CA LEU A 185 5.85 -23.42 -6.83
C LEU A 185 5.89 -24.92 -7.15
N SER A 186 5.21 -25.75 -6.36
CA SER A 186 5.22 -27.20 -6.57
C SER A 186 4.61 -27.61 -7.92
N LEU A 187 3.60 -26.86 -8.41
CA LEU A 187 3.00 -27.11 -9.72
C LEU A 187 3.93 -26.70 -10.86
N ILE A 188 4.52 -25.51 -10.79
CA ILE A 188 5.38 -25.02 -11.88
C ILE A 188 6.71 -25.82 -11.97
N LYS A 189 7.19 -26.40 -10.87
CA LYS A 189 8.38 -27.28 -10.88
C LYS A 189 8.22 -28.51 -11.73
N LYS A 190 7.01 -28.96 -12.00
CA LYS A 190 6.78 -30.10 -12.93
C LYS A 190 7.29 -29.79 -14.34
N LYS A 191 7.20 -28.53 -14.78
CA LYS A 191 7.69 -28.05 -16.08
C LYS A 191 9.06 -27.36 -15.98
N TYR A 192 9.33 -26.68 -14.90
CA TYR A 192 10.58 -25.96 -14.64
C TYR A 192 11.23 -26.45 -13.33
N PRO A 193 12.02 -27.54 -13.33
CA PRO A 193 12.61 -28.10 -12.11
C PRO A 193 13.46 -27.11 -11.30
N GLN A 194 14.06 -26.12 -11.98
CA GLN A 194 14.89 -25.06 -11.39
C GLN A 194 14.07 -23.84 -10.89
N ALA A 195 12.74 -23.87 -11.01
CA ALA A 195 11.91 -22.79 -10.49
C ALA A 195 12.15 -22.56 -8.99
N SER A 196 12.15 -21.31 -8.58
CA SER A 196 12.43 -20.91 -7.19
C SER A 196 11.43 -19.87 -6.69
N LEU A 197 11.31 -19.77 -5.36
CA LEU A 197 10.44 -18.83 -4.68
C LEU A 197 11.21 -18.14 -3.55
N CYS A 198 11.34 -16.83 -3.62
CA CYS A 198 11.85 -16.00 -2.54
C CYS A 198 10.67 -15.40 -1.76
N MET A 199 10.57 -15.71 -0.47
CA MET A 199 9.53 -15.22 0.42
C MET A 199 10.13 -14.25 1.46
N VAL A 200 9.76 -12.99 1.34
CA VAL A 200 10.25 -11.88 2.17
C VAL A 200 9.15 -11.43 3.13
N GLY A 201 9.42 -11.50 4.44
CA GLY A 201 8.49 -10.95 5.43
C GLY A 201 8.70 -11.48 6.85
N GLY A 202 8.23 -10.69 7.81
CA GLY A 202 8.27 -11.06 9.22
C GLY A 202 7.23 -12.14 9.58
N PHE A 203 7.47 -12.87 10.64
CA PHE A 203 6.60 -13.92 11.16
C PHE A 203 5.63 -13.32 12.17
N VAL A 204 4.33 -13.46 11.94
CA VAL A 204 3.28 -12.82 12.75
C VAL A 204 2.40 -13.87 13.44
N ASP A 205 2.08 -14.96 12.72
CA ASP A 205 1.29 -16.08 13.22
C ASP A 205 1.95 -17.41 12.86
N GLY A 206 1.23 -18.54 13.02
CA GLY A 206 1.72 -19.88 12.72
C GLY A 206 1.98 -20.18 11.24
N SER A 207 1.56 -19.32 10.31
CA SER A 207 1.60 -19.59 8.87
C SER A 207 3.02 -19.79 8.32
N PHE A 208 4.03 -19.22 8.96
CA PHE A 208 5.43 -19.50 8.61
C PHE A 208 5.83 -20.97 8.83
N SER A 209 5.50 -21.51 10.00
CA SER A 209 5.78 -22.91 10.33
C SER A 209 5.02 -23.86 9.40
N GLU A 210 3.77 -23.51 9.08
CA GLU A 210 2.93 -24.25 8.12
C GLU A 210 3.54 -24.22 6.72
N CYS A 211 4.09 -23.10 6.27
CA CYS A 211 4.79 -22.98 4.98
C CYS A 211 6.03 -23.89 4.93
N LYS A 212 6.84 -23.92 5.99
CA LYS A 212 8.02 -24.80 6.04
C LYS A 212 7.63 -26.28 5.93
N GLN A 213 6.66 -26.69 6.73
CA GLN A 213 6.16 -28.07 6.71
C GLN A 213 5.56 -28.43 5.35
N LEU A 214 4.80 -27.51 4.75
CA LEU A 214 4.21 -27.70 3.42
C LEU A 214 5.29 -27.84 2.34
N ALA A 215 6.35 -27.02 2.40
CA ALA A 215 7.45 -27.08 1.44
C ALA A 215 8.17 -28.45 1.50
N GLN A 216 8.39 -28.99 2.70
CA GLN A 216 8.95 -30.32 2.90
C GLN A 216 8.01 -31.40 2.37
N ASN A 217 6.73 -31.37 2.73
CA ASN A 217 5.74 -32.35 2.28
C ASN A 217 5.59 -32.41 0.74
N LEU A 218 5.79 -31.27 0.07
CA LEU A 218 5.73 -31.16 -1.38
C LEU A 218 7.10 -31.37 -2.09
N GLY A 219 8.18 -31.59 -1.32
CA GLY A 219 9.54 -31.77 -1.88
C GLY A 219 10.09 -30.55 -2.61
N VAL A 220 9.75 -29.35 -2.14
CA VAL A 220 10.17 -28.08 -2.76
C VAL A 220 11.00 -27.19 -1.84
N GLU A 221 11.37 -27.67 -0.66
CA GLU A 221 12.07 -26.89 0.38
C GLU A 221 13.39 -26.31 -0.11
N GLN A 222 14.12 -27.01 -0.98
CA GLN A 222 15.38 -26.55 -1.57
C GLN A 222 15.19 -25.41 -2.60
N ASN A 223 13.96 -25.19 -3.04
CA ASN A 223 13.62 -24.15 -4.02
C ASN A 223 12.94 -22.93 -3.38
N VAL A 224 12.74 -22.96 -2.05
CA VAL A 224 12.13 -21.84 -1.31
C VAL A 224 13.16 -21.17 -0.41
N THR A 225 13.33 -19.86 -0.57
CA THR A 225 14.15 -19.04 0.31
C THR A 225 13.24 -18.22 1.22
N PHE A 226 13.30 -18.47 2.53
CA PHE A 226 12.64 -17.65 3.54
C PHE A 226 13.64 -16.66 4.12
N THR A 227 13.50 -15.37 3.82
CA THR A 227 14.47 -14.36 4.24
C THR A 227 14.19 -13.76 5.63
N GLY A 228 12.97 -13.95 6.16
CA GLY A 228 12.49 -13.15 7.28
C GLY A 228 12.21 -11.69 6.86
N LYS A 229 12.11 -10.80 7.86
CA LYS A 229 11.89 -9.36 7.62
C LYS A 229 13.18 -8.74 7.09
N LEU A 230 13.12 -8.13 5.92
CA LEU A 230 14.19 -7.33 5.35
C LEU A 230 13.87 -5.83 5.42
N ILE A 231 14.90 -4.99 5.48
CA ILE A 231 14.74 -3.55 5.26
C ILE A 231 14.46 -3.29 3.77
N LYS A 232 13.98 -2.09 3.48
CA LYS A 232 13.54 -1.72 2.11
C LYS A 232 14.59 -2.00 1.05
N LYS A 233 15.83 -1.57 1.26
CA LYS A 233 16.93 -1.76 0.33
C LYS A 233 17.21 -3.24 0.04
N ASP A 234 17.26 -4.06 1.08
CA ASP A 234 17.66 -5.47 0.95
C ASP A 234 16.63 -6.30 0.16
N TRP A 235 15.32 -6.06 0.38
CA TRP A 235 14.34 -6.79 -0.42
C TRP A 235 14.27 -6.30 -1.87
N ILE A 236 14.54 -5.01 -2.12
CA ILE A 236 14.70 -4.50 -3.49
C ILE A 236 15.90 -5.18 -4.17
N ASP A 237 17.02 -5.35 -3.46
CA ASP A 237 18.18 -6.06 -4.00
C ASP A 237 17.82 -7.54 -4.27
N LYS A 238 17.08 -8.20 -3.39
CA LYS A 238 16.57 -9.55 -3.65
C LYS A 238 15.64 -9.62 -4.86
N SER A 239 14.84 -8.59 -5.12
CA SER A 239 13.96 -8.54 -6.29
C SER A 239 14.71 -8.61 -7.64
N LYS A 240 15.99 -8.23 -7.65
CA LYS A 240 16.84 -8.28 -8.85
C LYS A 240 17.12 -9.71 -9.30
N GLU A 241 17.08 -10.66 -8.37
CA GLU A 241 17.28 -12.10 -8.64
C GLU A 241 15.98 -12.77 -9.14
N CYS A 242 14.83 -12.08 -9.04
CA CYS A 242 13.49 -12.59 -9.37
C CYS A 242 12.98 -12.02 -10.69
N ASN A 243 12.03 -12.71 -11.32
CA ASN A 243 11.47 -12.30 -12.59
C ASN A 243 9.94 -12.20 -12.64
N ILE A 244 9.23 -12.73 -11.65
CA ILE A 244 7.77 -12.62 -11.51
C ILE A 244 7.44 -12.34 -10.04
N PHE A 245 6.54 -11.38 -9.80
CA PHE A 245 5.98 -11.12 -8.47
C PHE A 245 4.63 -11.81 -8.33
N ILE A 246 4.42 -12.54 -7.24
CA ILE A 246 3.12 -13.16 -6.92
C ILE A 246 2.55 -12.59 -5.62
N ASN A 247 1.25 -12.33 -5.61
CA ASN A 247 0.48 -11.89 -4.44
C ASN A 247 -0.70 -12.83 -4.22
N THR A 248 -0.73 -13.52 -3.10
CA THR A 248 -1.68 -14.59 -2.78
C THR A 248 -2.74 -14.19 -1.75
N THR A 249 -2.84 -12.89 -1.44
CA THR A 249 -3.71 -12.37 -0.38
C THR A 249 -5.18 -12.76 -0.56
N THR A 250 -5.89 -12.97 0.55
CA THR A 250 -7.35 -13.21 0.54
C THR A 250 -8.15 -11.93 0.73
N VAL A 251 -7.53 -10.86 1.23
CA VAL A 251 -8.12 -9.53 1.38
C VAL A 251 -7.03 -8.46 1.46
N ASP A 252 -7.11 -7.44 0.65
CA ASP A 252 -6.23 -6.26 0.71
C ASP A 252 -6.94 -5.03 0.12
N ASN A 253 -6.37 -3.83 0.38
CA ASN A 253 -6.83 -2.58 -0.22
C ASN A 253 -5.94 -2.18 -1.41
N ALA A 254 -4.73 -1.70 -1.12
CA ALA A 254 -3.71 -1.33 -2.10
C ALA A 254 -2.33 -1.64 -1.50
N PRO A 255 -1.86 -2.89 -1.66
CA PRO A 255 -0.59 -3.30 -1.07
C PRO A 255 0.59 -2.62 -1.73
N LEU A 256 1.39 -1.89 -0.94
CA LEU A 256 2.58 -1.21 -1.44
C LEU A 256 3.58 -2.18 -2.09
N SER A 257 3.70 -3.42 -1.57
CA SER A 257 4.60 -4.42 -2.16
C SER A 257 4.26 -4.76 -3.61
N VAL A 258 2.98 -4.72 -4.00
CA VAL A 258 2.55 -4.91 -5.40
C VAL A 258 2.95 -3.69 -6.23
N VAL A 259 2.66 -2.47 -5.73
CA VAL A 259 3.04 -1.21 -6.40
C VAL A 259 4.56 -1.14 -6.60
N GLU A 260 5.31 -1.48 -5.57
CA GLU A 260 6.77 -1.50 -5.58
C GLU A 260 7.33 -2.53 -6.57
N ALA A 261 6.74 -3.73 -6.63
CA ALA A 261 7.09 -4.75 -7.63
C ALA A 261 6.80 -4.27 -9.05
N MET A 262 5.66 -3.58 -9.25
CA MET A 262 5.32 -2.96 -10.53
C MET A 262 6.34 -1.89 -10.91
N ALA A 263 6.72 -1.02 -9.99
CA ALA A 263 7.72 0.03 -10.22
C ALA A 263 9.10 -0.55 -10.58
N LEU A 264 9.45 -1.73 -10.03
CA LEU A 264 10.67 -2.47 -10.37
C LEU A 264 10.58 -3.23 -11.70
N GLY A 265 9.44 -3.17 -12.39
CA GLY A 265 9.22 -3.84 -13.68
C GLY A 265 9.02 -5.33 -13.59
N LEU A 266 8.62 -5.87 -12.45
CA LEU A 266 8.21 -7.27 -12.34
C LEU A 266 6.80 -7.45 -12.91
N PRO A 267 6.55 -8.39 -13.84
CA PRO A 267 5.21 -8.88 -14.10
C PRO A 267 4.55 -9.35 -12.81
N VAL A 268 3.35 -8.86 -12.54
CA VAL A 268 2.61 -9.14 -11.30
C VAL A 268 1.46 -10.09 -11.57
N ILE A 269 1.36 -11.17 -10.78
CA ILE A 269 0.19 -12.05 -10.75
C ILE A 269 -0.40 -11.97 -9.33
N SER A 270 -1.68 -11.65 -9.22
CA SER A 270 -2.34 -11.48 -7.93
C SER A 270 -3.71 -12.16 -7.89
N THR A 271 -4.13 -12.57 -6.71
CA THR A 271 -5.52 -12.93 -6.46
C THR A 271 -6.44 -11.74 -6.69
N ASN A 272 -7.63 -11.97 -7.27
CA ASN A 272 -8.66 -10.98 -7.57
C ASN A 272 -9.53 -10.71 -6.34
N VAL A 273 -9.00 -9.98 -5.36
CA VAL A 273 -9.68 -9.71 -4.09
C VAL A 273 -9.54 -8.24 -3.68
N GLY A 274 -10.55 -7.72 -2.97
CA GLY A 274 -10.52 -6.39 -2.36
C GLY A 274 -10.18 -5.28 -3.36
N GLY A 275 -9.08 -4.60 -3.15
CA GLY A 275 -8.60 -3.50 -3.98
C GLY A 275 -7.75 -3.92 -5.18
N MET A 276 -7.41 -5.21 -5.33
CA MET A 276 -6.54 -5.68 -6.40
C MET A 276 -7.06 -5.36 -7.82
N PRO A 277 -8.36 -5.54 -8.15
CA PRO A 277 -8.89 -5.18 -9.48
C PRO A 277 -8.91 -3.66 -9.77
N TYR A 278 -8.65 -2.83 -8.77
CA TYR A 278 -8.48 -1.38 -8.95
C TYR A 278 -7.01 -0.97 -9.14
N LEU A 279 -6.08 -1.85 -8.81
CA LEU A 279 -4.65 -1.68 -8.98
C LEU A 279 -4.14 -2.38 -10.25
N ILE A 280 -4.67 -3.57 -10.50
CA ILE A 280 -4.30 -4.41 -11.64
C ILE A 280 -5.47 -4.45 -12.64
N ASN A 281 -5.21 -3.93 -13.83
CA ASN A 281 -6.07 -4.14 -14.99
C ASN A 281 -5.63 -5.46 -15.64
N ASN A 282 -6.50 -6.48 -15.52
CA ASN A 282 -6.18 -7.86 -15.89
C ASN A 282 -5.70 -7.97 -17.34
N HIS A 283 -4.62 -8.70 -17.58
CA HIS A 283 -3.91 -8.87 -18.86
C HIS A 283 -3.32 -7.59 -19.45
N PHE A 284 -3.39 -6.45 -18.76
CA PHE A 284 -2.79 -5.20 -19.23
C PHE A 284 -1.50 -4.86 -18.45
N ASN A 285 -1.59 -4.67 -17.13
CA ASN A 285 -0.44 -4.34 -16.27
C ASN A 285 -0.15 -5.40 -15.20
N GLY A 286 -0.79 -6.55 -15.30
CA GLY A 286 -0.66 -7.72 -14.44
C GLY A 286 -1.74 -8.75 -14.76
N ILE A 287 -1.73 -9.87 -14.05
CA ILE A 287 -2.74 -10.93 -14.19
C ILE A 287 -3.48 -11.10 -12.87
N LEU A 288 -4.80 -11.16 -12.94
CA LEU A 288 -5.67 -11.46 -11.81
C LEU A 288 -6.18 -12.90 -11.92
N VAL A 289 -6.07 -13.64 -10.81
CA VAL A 289 -6.56 -15.02 -10.68
C VAL A 289 -7.58 -15.12 -9.55
N ASP A 290 -8.43 -16.12 -9.57
CA ASP A 290 -9.42 -16.30 -8.53
C ASP A 290 -8.79 -16.56 -7.17
N ASN A 291 -9.48 -16.15 -6.11
CA ASN A 291 -9.01 -16.34 -4.75
C ASN A 291 -8.78 -17.83 -4.45
N ASN A 292 -7.65 -18.18 -3.86
CA ASN A 292 -7.24 -19.56 -3.56
C ASN A 292 -7.09 -20.50 -4.77
N ASN A 293 -7.08 -19.99 -6.00
CA ASN A 293 -6.92 -20.81 -7.19
C ASN A 293 -5.44 -20.98 -7.54
N VAL A 294 -4.85 -22.06 -7.02
CA VAL A 294 -3.42 -22.41 -7.19
C VAL A 294 -3.10 -22.71 -8.65
N GLU A 295 -3.98 -23.46 -9.31
CA GLU A 295 -3.84 -23.91 -10.69
C GLU A 295 -3.84 -22.71 -11.65
N GLN A 296 -4.81 -21.80 -11.51
CA GLN A 296 -4.91 -20.60 -12.33
C GLN A 296 -3.68 -19.70 -12.19
N MET A 297 -3.12 -19.59 -10.96
CA MET A 297 -1.88 -18.82 -10.73
C MET A 297 -0.66 -19.52 -11.37
N ALA A 298 -0.57 -20.83 -11.26
CA ALA A 298 0.49 -21.59 -11.91
C ALA A 298 0.40 -21.47 -13.45
N ASP A 299 -0.79 -21.60 -14.04
CA ASP A 299 -1.01 -21.46 -15.48
C ASP A 299 -0.67 -20.06 -15.98
N ALA A 300 -1.01 -19.02 -15.21
CA ALA A 300 -0.62 -17.63 -15.53
C ALA A 300 0.91 -17.47 -15.57
N ILE A 301 1.64 -18.06 -14.59
CA ILE A 301 3.12 -18.07 -14.60
C ILE A 301 3.66 -18.81 -15.82
N LEU A 302 3.12 -20.01 -16.11
CA LEU A 302 3.58 -20.82 -17.24
C LEU A 302 3.32 -20.12 -18.59
N ASN A 303 2.21 -19.40 -18.71
CA ASN A 303 1.89 -18.62 -19.91
C ASN A 303 2.85 -17.44 -20.10
N ILE A 304 3.12 -16.66 -19.04
CA ILE A 304 4.10 -15.56 -19.08
C ILE A 304 5.49 -16.08 -19.47
N MET A 305 5.91 -17.20 -18.90
CA MET A 305 7.22 -17.80 -19.18
C MET A 305 7.35 -18.37 -20.58
N GLY A 306 6.25 -18.80 -21.19
CA GLY A 306 6.20 -19.31 -22.56
C GLY A 306 5.96 -18.25 -23.64
N ASN A 307 5.77 -17.00 -23.26
CA ASN A 307 5.42 -15.91 -24.18
C ASN A 307 6.21 -14.64 -23.84
N LYS A 308 7.30 -14.43 -24.57
CA LYS A 308 8.21 -13.30 -24.38
C LYS A 308 7.51 -11.95 -24.57
N ASP A 309 6.66 -11.81 -25.57
CA ASP A 309 5.98 -10.56 -25.87
C ASP A 309 5.00 -10.18 -24.73
N LEU A 310 4.32 -11.19 -24.17
CA LEU A 310 3.46 -11.01 -22.98
C LEU A 310 4.29 -10.59 -21.77
N TYR A 311 5.43 -11.24 -21.52
CA TYR A 311 6.34 -10.90 -20.43
C TYR A 311 6.80 -9.44 -20.53
N ASP A 312 7.33 -9.04 -21.69
CA ASP A 312 7.87 -7.70 -21.96
C ASP A 312 6.76 -6.63 -21.89
N SER A 313 5.55 -6.95 -22.37
CA SER A 313 4.40 -6.07 -22.30
C SER A 313 3.96 -5.84 -20.87
N LEU A 314 3.77 -6.92 -20.08
CA LEU A 314 3.38 -6.83 -18.68
C LEU A 314 4.43 -6.07 -17.85
N SER A 315 5.72 -6.34 -18.05
CA SER A 315 6.82 -5.64 -17.38
C SER A 315 6.75 -4.12 -17.64
N ARG A 316 6.66 -3.71 -18.90
CA ARG A 316 6.59 -2.31 -19.31
C ARG A 316 5.34 -1.61 -18.73
N LYS A 317 4.17 -2.26 -18.81
CA LYS A 317 2.91 -1.72 -18.28
C LYS A 317 2.87 -1.69 -16.75
N SER A 318 3.57 -2.62 -16.09
CA SER A 318 3.81 -2.56 -14.64
C SER A 318 4.59 -1.30 -14.26
N ILE A 319 5.71 -0.99 -14.95
CA ILE A 319 6.50 0.22 -14.71
C ILE A 319 5.65 1.47 -14.86
N GLU A 320 4.89 1.59 -15.95
CA GLU A 320 4.00 2.72 -16.21
C GLU A 320 2.95 2.89 -15.08
N SER A 321 2.42 1.80 -14.58
CA SER A 321 1.43 1.81 -13.50
C SER A 321 2.06 2.13 -12.13
N GLY A 322 3.24 1.56 -11.83
CA GLY A 322 3.97 1.80 -10.60
C GLY A 322 4.48 3.23 -10.48
N SER A 323 4.88 3.86 -11.60
CA SER A 323 5.40 5.23 -11.60
C SER A 323 4.37 6.28 -11.14
N ARG A 324 3.08 6.01 -11.24
CA ARG A 324 2.02 6.89 -10.72
C ARG A 324 2.11 7.12 -9.20
N TYR A 325 2.82 6.23 -8.50
CA TYR A 325 3.06 6.29 -7.06
C TYR A 325 4.37 6.97 -6.69
N PHE A 326 5.17 7.40 -7.66
CA PHE A 326 6.43 8.10 -7.41
C PHE A 326 6.20 9.41 -6.66
N SER A 327 7.11 9.73 -5.76
CA SER A 327 7.05 10.90 -4.89
C SER A 327 6.80 12.19 -5.67
N SER A 328 7.43 12.36 -6.82
CA SER A 328 7.25 13.51 -7.71
C SER A 328 5.81 13.64 -8.22
N ASN A 329 5.20 12.54 -8.69
CA ASN A 329 3.81 12.54 -9.18
C ASN A 329 2.81 12.77 -8.06
N VAL A 330 3.05 12.18 -6.89
CA VAL A 330 2.20 12.37 -5.71
C VAL A 330 2.28 13.81 -5.21
N LEU A 331 3.47 14.41 -5.15
CA LEU A 331 3.64 15.82 -4.78
C LEU A 331 2.88 16.75 -5.74
N SER A 332 2.99 16.53 -7.06
CA SER A 332 2.23 17.29 -8.05
C SER A 332 0.73 17.20 -7.80
N ALA A 333 0.19 16.00 -7.54
CA ALA A 333 -1.23 15.82 -7.28
C ALA A 333 -1.71 16.53 -6.00
N TRP A 334 -0.87 16.60 -4.95
CA TRP A 334 -1.17 17.37 -3.74
C TRP A 334 -1.14 18.88 -4.00
N LYS A 335 -0.19 19.39 -4.81
CA LYS A 335 -0.13 20.80 -5.20
C LYS A 335 -1.39 21.20 -5.97
N ASP A 336 -1.78 20.43 -6.97
CA ASP A 336 -3.00 20.65 -7.74
C ASP A 336 -4.26 20.66 -6.86
N LEU A 337 -4.30 19.80 -5.83
CA LEU A 337 -5.41 19.78 -4.87
C LEU A 337 -5.42 21.04 -4.01
N PHE A 338 -4.28 21.46 -3.48
CA PHE A 338 -4.18 22.66 -2.64
C PHE A 338 -4.48 23.93 -3.42
N ASP A 339 -4.06 24.02 -4.68
CA ASP A 339 -4.41 25.15 -5.55
C ASP A 339 -5.91 25.22 -5.82
N LYS A 340 -6.56 24.09 -6.11
CA LYS A 340 -8.03 24.02 -6.26
C LYS A 340 -8.78 24.47 -5.01
N ILE A 341 -8.30 24.08 -3.83
CA ILE A 341 -8.92 24.48 -2.55
C ILE A 341 -8.76 25.99 -2.36
N SER A 342 -7.58 26.56 -2.65
CA SER A 342 -7.32 28.01 -2.49
C SER A 342 -8.09 28.89 -3.46
N HIS A 343 -8.54 28.37 -4.60
CA HIS A 343 -9.31 29.12 -5.61
C HIS A 343 -10.82 29.01 -5.42
N ASN A 344 -11.29 28.08 -4.57
CA ASN A 344 -12.72 27.90 -4.27
C ASN A 344 -13.14 28.61 -2.95
N GLU A 345 -12.23 29.31 -2.31
CA GLU A 345 -12.47 30.28 -1.22
C GLU A 345 -12.59 31.70 -1.80
#